data_b57939bda689448401df29b9b652eb53
#
_entry.id   b57939bda689448401df29b9b652eb53
#
_cell.length_a   1.000
_cell.length_b   1.000
_cell.length_c   1.000
_cell.angle_alpha   90.00
_cell.angle_beta   90.00
_cell.angle_gamma   90.00
#
_symmetry.space_group_name_H-M   'P 1'
#
loop_
_entity.id
_entity.type
_entity.pdbx_description
1 polymer ?
#
loop_
_entity_poly.entity_id
_entity_poly.type
_entity_poly.pdbx_seq_one_letter_code
_entity_poly.pdbx_strand_id
1 'polypeptide(L)'
;MSEALNRDYQICEEIGRGRFGIVFRCISRSTGDSFAVKSIVKSLVSGDSLEAQCLLTEPKTLHLLSPHPHIIQLHNLYEDETHLHMVIDLCSKQDLHDLIITNGVLSENEARVVFTQLMKAISHCHTYGIVHRDIKPENILFDEGNAIKVADFGSSEVVMEGEMVNGVVGTPYYVPPEVLLGKEYGEKVDVWSAGVVLYIMLTGFPPFYGETVLEIFEAVLRGNLRFSARVFQSASTSVKDLLRRMLCKDVSRRFSAEQVLRHPWVANAAGLT
;
A
#
# COMPACT_ATOMS: atom_id res chain seq x y z
N MET A 1 -11.09 24.96 6.63
CA MET A 1 -10.96 24.60 5.19
C MET A 1 -10.80 25.87 4.37
N SER A 2 -9.93 25.84 3.36
CA SER A 2 -9.62 27.04 2.59
C SER A 2 -10.83 27.56 1.80
N GLU A 3 -10.89 28.89 1.58
CA GLU A 3 -11.94 29.50 0.75
C GLU A 3 -11.92 28.95 -0.67
N ALA A 4 -10.74 28.72 -1.24
CA ALA A 4 -10.58 28.17 -2.58
C ALA A 4 -11.16 26.75 -2.69
N LEU A 5 -10.91 25.88 -1.71
CA LEU A 5 -11.51 24.55 -1.67
C LEU A 5 -13.04 24.62 -1.61
N ASN A 6 -13.61 25.48 -0.74
CA ASN A 6 -15.06 25.62 -0.60
C ASN A 6 -15.73 26.25 -1.83
N ARG A 7 -15.00 27.06 -2.60
CA ARG A 7 -15.47 27.61 -3.88
C ARG A 7 -15.64 26.50 -4.92
N ASP A 8 -14.67 25.56 -5.01
CA ASP A 8 -14.60 24.57 -6.08
C ASP A 8 -15.30 23.27 -5.70
N TYR A 9 -15.39 22.95 -4.39
CA TYR A 9 -15.99 21.72 -3.86
C TYR A 9 -17.00 21.98 -2.75
N GLN A 10 -18.07 21.18 -2.73
CA GLN A 10 -18.98 21.09 -1.60
C GLN A 10 -18.48 19.97 -0.69
N ILE A 11 -18.08 20.32 0.55
CA ILE A 11 -17.68 19.35 1.56
C ILE A 11 -18.91 18.70 2.17
N CYS A 12 -18.87 17.40 2.29
CA CYS A 12 -19.94 16.55 2.81
C CYS A 12 -19.54 15.91 4.17
N GLU A 13 -19.94 14.67 4.39
CA GLU A 13 -19.67 13.93 5.62
C GLU A 13 -18.21 13.48 5.77
N GLU A 14 -17.76 13.31 7.00
CA GLU A 14 -16.51 12.63 7.34
C GLU A 14 -16.62 11.15 6.97
N ILE A 15 -15.64 10.64 6.22
CA ILE A 15 -15.57 9.24 5.78
C ILE A 15 -14.38 8.49 6.36
N GLY A 16 -13.41 9.19 6.97
CA GLY A 16 -12.26 8.58 7.61
C GLY A 16 -11.49 9.57 8.47
N ARG A 17 -10.72 9.03 9.41
CA ARG A 17 -9.84 9.81 10.29
C ARG A 17 -8.53 9.06 10.46
N GLY A 18 -7.43 9.72 10.18
CA GLY A 18 -6.08 9.19 10.36
C GLY A 18 -5.27 10.00 11.38
N ARG A 19 -4.03 9.59 11.58
CA ARG A 19 -3.09 10.23 12.53
C ARG A 19 -2.89 11.72 12.26
N PHE A 20 -2.85 12.14 11.00
CA PHE A 20 -2.47 13.50 10.60
C PHE A 20 -3.64 14.36 10.15
N GLY A 21 -4.85 13.79 10.05
CA GLY A 21 -5.98 14.56 9.54
C GLY A 21 -7.26 13.76 9.36
N ILE A 22 -8.21 14.40 8.71
CA ILE A 22 -9.56 13.90 8.52
C ILE A 22 -9.83 13.82 7.01
N VAL A 23 -10.55 12.78 6.60
CA VAL A 23 -10.99 12.58 5.22
C VAL A 23 -12.50 12.82 5.14
N PHE A 24 -12.91 13.70 4.24
CA PHE A 24 -14.32 13.99 3.96
C PHE A 24 -14.66 13.57 2.54
N ARG A 25 -15.91 13.17 2.32
CA ARG A 25 -16.46 13.15 0.96
C ARG A 25 -16.69 14.59 0.50
N CYS A 26 -16.45 14.89 -0.76
CA CYS A 26 -16.76 16.17 -1.36
C CYS A 26 -17.30 15.98 -2.80
N ILE A 27 -18.00 17.02 -3.29
CA ILE A 27 -18.61 17.04 -4.62
C ILE A 27 -18.05 18.24 -5.37
N SER A 28 -17.53 18.01 -6.57
CA SER A 28 -17.12 19.09 -7.46
C SER A 28 -18.34 19.95 -7.86
N ARG A 29 -18.27 21.25 -7.63
CA ARG A 29 -19.36 22.16 -8.00
C ARG A 29 -19.48 22.37 -9.50
N SER A 30 -18.41 22.11 -10.26
CA SER A 30 -18.38 22.27 -11.72
C SER A 30 -18.89 21.04 -12.47
N THR A 31 -18.58 19.81 -11.98
CA THR A 31 -18.91 18.56 -12.68
C THR A 31 -20.00 17.75 -11.99
N GLY A 32 -20.21 17.92 -10.68
CA GLY A 32 -21.08 17.09 -9.85
C GLY A 32 -20.46 15.76 -9.42
N ASP A 33 -19.22 15.48 -9.83
CA ASP A 33 -18.53 14.23 -9.45
C ASP A 33 -18.13 14.23 -7.99
N SER A 34 -18.10 13.04 -7.41
CA SER A 34 -17.71 12.82 -6.00
C SER A 34 -16.24 12.48 -5.86
N PHE A 35 -15.60 13.06 -4.85
CA PHE A 35 -14.21 12.87 -4.50
C PHE A 35 -14.05 12.72 -2.98
N ALA A 36 -12.85 12.35 -2.54
CA ALA A 36 -12.44 12.46 -1.15
C ALA A 36 -11.50 13.66 -0.97
N VAL A 37 -11.59 14.37 0.14
CA VAL A 37 -10.63 15.40 0.53
C VAL A 37 -9.96 15.02 1.84
N LYS A 38 -8.66 14.74 1.78
CA LYS A 38 -7.80 14.48 2.95
C LYS A 38 -7.26 15.81 3.44
N SER A 39 -7.72 16.26 4.62
CA SER A 39 -7.33 17.52 5.26
C SER A 39 -6.31 17.22 6.34
N ILE A 40 -5.07 17.65 6.16
CA ILE A 40 -3.93 17.38 7.04
C ILE A 40 -3.58 18.64 7.81
N VAL A 41 -3.42 18.53 9.13
CA VAL A 41 -3.09 19.65 10.03
C VAL A 41 -1.58 19.91 9.97
N LYS A 42 -1.18 21.09 9.49
CA LYS A 42 0.24 21.49 9.34
C LYS A 42 1.01 21.51 10.67
N SER A 43 0.38 21.91 11.77
CA SER A 43 1.04 21.98 13.08
C SER A 43 1.41 20.62 13.66
N LEU A 44 0.74 19.55 13.25
CA LEU A 44 1.11 18.17 13.64
C LEU A 44 2.36 17.67 12.91
N VAL A 45 2.83 18.43 11.93
CA VAL A 45 3.88 18.06 10.98
C VAL A 45 4.93 19.18 10.88
N SER A 46 4.84 20.22 11.72
CA SER A 46 5.80 21.32 11.77
C SER A 46 7.02 20.96 12.62
N GLY A 47 8.21 21.05 12.02
CA GLY A 47 9.50 20.76 12.62
C GLY A 47 10.42 19.99 11.66
N ASP A 48 11.71 19.84 12.01
CA ASP A 48 12.69 18.98 11.29
C ASP A 48 12.40 17.48 11.45
N SER A 49 11.17 17.11 11.77
CA SER A 49 10.76 15.71 11.94
C SER A 49 10.54 15.03 10.59
N LEU A 50 10.80 13.74 10.52
CA LEU A 50 10.40 12.85 9.41
C LEU A 50 8.94 13.06 9.00
N GLU A 51 8.09 13.44 9.94
CA GLU A 51 6.66 13.70 9.75
C GLU A 51 6.37 14.95 8.90
N ALA A 52 7.20 15.99 9.00
CA ALA A 52 7.10 17.20 8.16
C ALA A 52 7.44 16.89 6.69
N GLN A 53 8.42 16.02 6.49
CA GLN A 53 8.79 15.55 5.15
C GLN A 53 7.66 14.72 4.53
N CYS A 54 7.03 13.82 5.29
CA CYS A 54 5.91 13.00 4.83
C CYS A 54 4.73 13.83 4.27
N LEU A 55 4.43 15.00 4.84
CA LEU A 55 3.34 15.86 4.41
C LEU A 55 3.50 16.40 2.99
N LEU A 56 4.73 16.74 2.63
CA LEU A 56 5.06 17.25 1.30
C LEU A 56 5.38 16.11 0.31
N THR A 57 5.72 14.94 0.82
CA THR A 57 6.08 13.78 0.01
C THR A 57 4.85 13.19 -0.66
N GLU A 58 3.75 12.97 0.07
CA GLU A 58 2.56 12.31 -0.46
C GLU A 58 1.99 13.01 -1.72
N PRO A 59 1.69 14.33 -1.72
CA PRO A 59 1.15 14.98 -2.91
C PRO A 59 2.15 15.02 -4.09
N LYS A 60 3.45 15.15 -3.82
CA LYS A 60 4.49 15.12 -4.87
C LYS A 60 4.57 13.74 -5.50
N THR A 61 4.59 12.69 -4.67
CA THR A 61 4.63 11.30 -5.12
C THR A 61 3.40 10.95 -5.95
N LEU A 62 2.20 11.30 -5.48
CA LEU A 62 0.97 11.05 -6.23
C LEU A 62 0.95 11.79 -7.57
N HIS A 63 1.47 13.01 -7.63
CA HIS A 63 1.59 13.77 -8.87
C HIS A 63 2.53 13.09 -9.88
N LEU A 64 3.66 12.56 -9.42
CA LEU A 64 4.63 11.82 -10.26
C LEU A 64 4.08 10.50 -10.79
N LEU A 65 3.28 9.80 -9.98
CA LEU A 65 2.72 8.49 -10.32
C LEU A 65 1.44 8.54 -11.16
N SER A 66 0.85 9.73 -11.30
CA SER A 66 -0.43 9.91 -12.00
C SER A 66 -0.25 10.02 -13.53
N PRO A 67 -1.20 9.48 -14.33
CA PRO A 67 -2.31 8.61 -13.91
C PRO A 67 -1.93 7.12 -13.89
N HIS A 68 -2.46 6.36 -12.92
CA HIS A 68 -2.36 4.90 -12.92
C HIS A 68 -3.66 4.28 -12.37
N PRO A 69 -4.23 3.23 -13.00
CA PRO A 69 -5.55 2.71 -12.62
C PRO A 69 -5.62 2.17 -11.19
N HIS A 70 -4.50 1.68 -10.65
CA HIS A 70 -4.43 1.03 -9.33
C HIS A 70 -3.65 1.85 -8.29
N ILE A 71 -3.48 3.14 -8.50
CA ILE A 71 -2.94 4.08 -7.52
C ILE A 71 -3.97 5.20 -7.31
N ILE A 72 -4.14 5.65 -6.07
CA ILE A 72 -5.01 6.77 -5.76
C ILE A 72 -4.56 8.02 -6.53
N GLN A 73 -5.46 8.71 -7.21
CA GLN A 73 -5.11 9.88 -8.01
C GLN A 73 -5.32 11.16 -7.20
N LEU A 74 -4.36 12.06 -7.27
CA LEU A 74 -4.48 13.43 -6.78
C LEU A 74 -5.10 14.31 -7.88
N HIS A 75 -6.28 14.89 -7.62
CA HIS A 75 -6.98 15.78 -8.56
C HIS A 75 -6.65 17.24 -8.31
N ASN A 76 -6.70 17.68 -7.05
CA ASN A 76 -6.39 19.06 -6.68
C ASN A 76 -5.68 19.11 -5.33
N LEU A 77 -4.92 20.19 -5.14
CA LEU A 77 -4.22 20.49 -3.90
C LEU A 77 -4.57 21.93 -3.48
N TYR A 78 -5.06 22.08 -2.26
CA TYR A 78 -5.36 23.37 -1.65
C TYR A 78 -4.62 23.51 -0.34
N GLU A 79 -4.30 24.74 0.01
CA GLU A 79 -3.57 25.07 1.23
C GLU A 79 -4.19 26.29 1.91
N ASP A 80 -4.27 26.25 3.22
CA ASP A 80 -4.55 27.41 4.05
C ASP A 80 -3.49 27.55 5.16
N GLU A 81 -3.67 28.48 6.08
CA GLU A 81 -2.69 28.73 7.15
C GLU A 81 -2.43 27.52 8.03
N THR A 82 -3.44 26.67 8.22
CA THR A 82 -3.43 25.56 9.20
C THR A 82 -3.44 24.19 8.58
N HIS A 83 -3.89 24.05 7.33
CA HIS A 83 -4.11 22.75 6.69
C HIS A 83 -3.60 22.69 5.26
N LEU A 84 -3.24 21.46 4.86
CA LEU A 84 -3.09 21.04 3.48
C LEU A 84 -4.27 20.14 3.13
N HIS A 85 -4.93 20.38 2.00
CA HIS A 85 -6.11 19.64 1.55
C HIS A 85 -5.82 18.97 0.21
N MET A 86 -5.82 17.66 0.17
CA MET A 86 -5.66 16.87 -1.05
C MET A 86 -7.02 16.35 -1.51
N VAL A 87 -7.46 16.73 -2.70
CA VAL A 87 -8.63 16.12 -3.35
C VAL A 87 -8.15 14.93 -4.15
N ILE A 88 -8.64 13.77 -3.79
CA ILE A 88 -8.22 12.47 -4.31
C ILE A 88 -9.42 11.63 -4.75
N ASP A 89 -9.17 10.51 -5.43
CA ASP A 89 -10.24 9.54 -5.76
C ASP A 89 -11.08 9.20 -4.53
N LEU A 90 -12.41 9.11 -4.73
CA LEU A 90 -13.30 8.55 -3.74
C LEU A 90 -13.30 7.02 -3.89
N CYS A 91 -12.92 6.35 -2.84
CA CYS A 91 -12.95 4.89 -2.77
C CYS A 91 -14.12 4.42 -1.88
N SER A 92 -14.42 3.12 -1.93
CA SER A 92 -15.38 2.49 -1.04
C SER A 92 -14.94 2.64 0.42
N LYS A 93 -15.88 2.48 1.36
CA LYS A 93 -15.55 2.50 2.80
C LYS A 93 -14.77 1.28 3.25
N GLN A 94 -14.80 0.20 2.48
CA GLN A 94 -14.17 -1.07 2.79
C GLN A 94 -12.82 -1.15 2.07
N ASP A 95 -11.76 -1.38 2.83
CA ASP A 95 -10.42 -1.70 2.34
C ASP A 95 -10.21 -3.23 2.27
N LEU A 96 -9.01 -3.67 1.85
CA LEU A 96 -8.69 -5.09 1.75
C LEU A 96 -8.66 -5.78 3.13
N HIS A 97 -8.29 -5.08 4.20
CA HIS A 97 -8.33 -5.62 5.54
C HIS A 97 -9.77 -5.91 5.98
N ASP A 98 -10.68 -4.96 5.79
CA ASP A 98 -12.10 -5.11 6.08
C ASP A 98 -12.73 -6.24 5.26
N LEU A 99 -12.34 -6.36 3.98
CA LEU A 99 -12.80 -7.43 3.11
C LEU A 99 -12.41 -8.81 3.66
N ILE A 100 -11.15 -8.96 4.10
CA ILE A 100 -10.65 -10.22 4.67
C ILE A 100 -11.35 -10.53 6.00
N ILE A 101 -11.56 -9.54 6.87
CA ILE A 101 -12.24 -9.74 8.15
C ILE A 101 -13.70 -10.14 7.93
N THR A 102 -14.39 -9.49 7.00
CA THR A 102 -15.83 -9.69 6.78
C THR A 102 -16.12 -10.98 6.03
N ASN A 103 -15.37 -11.27 4.97
CA ASN A 103 -15.62 -12.38 4.07
C ASN A 103 -14.75 -13.62 4.37
N GLY A 104 -13.75 -13.47 5.26
CA GLY A 104 -12.75 -14.50 5.51
C GLY A 104 -11.67 -14.54 4.42
N VAL A 105 -11.03 -15.70 4.26
CA VAL A 105 -9.96 -15.90 3.29
C VAL A 105 -10.50 -15.83 1.86
N LEU A 106 -9.72 -15.25 0.96
CA LEU A 106 -10.05 -15.21 -0.47
C LEU A 106 -9.71 -16.54 -1.13
N SER A 107 -10.50 -16.92 -2.12
CA SER A 107 -10.10 -17.99 -3.04
C SER A 107 -8.81 -17.61 -3.78
N GLU A 108 -8.07 -18.59 -4.27
CA GLU A 108 -6.82 -18.32 -5.01
C GLU A 108 -7.04 -17.44 -6.25
N ASN A 109 -8.21 -17.54 -6.89
CA ASN A 109 -8.55 -16.71 -8.05
C ASN A 109 -8.85 -15.25 -7.65
N GLU A 110 -9.63 -15.02 -6.59
CA GLU A 110 -9.91 -13.69 -6.07
C GLU A 110 -8.62 -13.01 -5.60
N ALA A 111 -7.80 -13.73 -4.81
CA ALA A 111 -6.50 -13.24 -4.37
C ALA A 111 -5.59 -12.89 -5.56
N ARG A 112 -5.61 -13.68 -6.66
CA ARG A 112 -4.83 -13.42 -7.86
C ARG A 112 -5.25 -12.13 -8.54
N VAL A 113 -6.55 -11.86 -8.66
CA VAL A 113 -7.07 -10.62 -9.28
C VAL A 113 -6.59 -9.39 -8.50
N VAL A 114 -6.83 -9.35 -7.19
CA VAL A 114 -6.41 -8.26 -6.31
C VAL A 114 -4.88 -8.10 -6.34
N PHE A 115 -4.16 -9.21 -6.19
CA PHE A 115 -2.70 -9.22 -6.13
C PHE A 115 -2.04 -8.77 -7.43
N THR A 116 -2.60 -9.15 -8.58
CA THR A 116 -2.07 -8.71 -9.89
C THR A 116 -2.17 -7.20 -10.04
N GLN A 117 -3.27 -6.60 -9.61
CA GLN A 117 -3.47 -5.16 -9.63
C GLN A 117 -2.49 -4.45 -8.68
N LEU A 118 -2.31 -4.99 -7.46
CA LEU A 118 -1.34 -4.50 -6.48
C LEU A 118 0.07 -4.50 -7.05
N MET A 119 0.49 -5.61 -7.66
CA MET A 119 1.83 -5.70 -8.23
C MET A 119 2.05 -4.80 -9.45
N LYS A 120 1.00 -4.49 -10.23
CA LYS A 120 1.06 -3.46 -11.28
C LYS A 120 1.30 -2.08 -10.69
N ALA A 121 0.60 -1.72 -9.60
CA ALA A 121 0.82 -0.46 -8.91
C ALA A 121 2.24 -0.35 -8.35
N ILE A 122 2.71 -1.39 -7.64
CA ILE A 122 4.07 -1.42 -7.06
C ILE A 122 5.14 -1.35 -8.16
N SER A 123 4.97 -2.11 -9.25
CA SER A 123 5.91 -2.07 -10.38
C SER A 123 5.97 -0.69 -11.03
N HIS A 124 4.82 0.00 -11.13
CA HIS A 124 4.78 1.37 -11.62
C HIS A 124 5.54 2.32 -10.67
N CYS A 125 5.32 2.25 -9.36
CA CYS A 125 6.09 3.03 -8.38
C CYS A 125 7.60 2.82 -8.57
N HIS A 126 8.03 1.58 -8.64
CA HIS A 126 9.45 1.22 -8.78
C HIS A 126 10.07 1.72 -10.10
N THR A 127 9.29 1.78 -11.19
CA THR A 127 9.74 2.36 -12.47
C THR A 127 10.06 3.86 -12.34
N TYR A 128 9.38 4.56 -11.43
CA TYR A 128 9.64 5.97 -11.11
C TYR A 128 10.64 6.15 -9.96
N GLY A 129 11.30 5.08 -9.51
CA GLY A 129 12.22 5.12 -8.39
C GLY A 129 11.53 5.39 -7.04
N ILE A 130 10.23 5.10 -6.92
CA ILE A 130 9.46 5.35 -5.71
C ILE A 130 9.26 4.04 -4.95
N VAL A 131 9.67 4.03 -3.68
CA VAL A 131 9.43 2.94 -2.74
C VAL A 131 8.32 3.37 -1.78
N HIS A 132 7.27 2.57 -1.65
CA HIS A 132 6.07 2.92 -0.85
C HIS A 132 6.32 2.80 0.66
N ARG A 133 6.99 1.72 1.10
CA ARG A 133 7.42 1.41 2.48
C ARG A 133 6.31 1.07 3.49
N ASP A 134 5.03 1.19 3.14
CA ASP A 134 3.90 0.82 4.02
C ASP A 134 2.79 0.08 3.24
N ILE A 135 3.17 -0.91 2.42
CA ILE A 135 2.21 -1.80 1.75
C ILE A 135 1.59 -2.72 2.78
N LYS A 136 0.27 -2.58 2.98
CA LYS A 136 -0.56 -3.39 3.88
C LYS A 136 -2.01 -3.37 3.43
N PRO A 137 -2.86 -4.29 3.89
CA PRO A 137 -4.25 -4.39 3.47
C PRO A 137 -5.07 -3.10 3.70
N GLU A 138 -4.80 -2.35 4.77
CA GLU A 138 -5.48 -1.10 5.12
C GLU A 138 -5.20 0.03 4.12
N ASN A 139 -4.09 -0.06 3.36
CA ASN A 139 -3.70 0.90 2.33
C ASN A 139 -4.10 0.44 0.92
N ILE A 140 -4.88 -0.63 0.81
CA ILE A 140 -5.41 -1.17 -0.46
C ILE A 140 -6.92 -0.97 -0.46
N LEU A 141 -7.35 0.13 -1.06
CA LEU A 141 -8.74 0.55 -1.15
C LEU A 141 -9.38 -0.04 -2.41
N PHE A 142 -10.71 0.05 -2.50
CA PHE A 142 -11.46 -0.34 -3.71
C PHE A 142 -12.21 0.86 -4.27
N ASP A 143 -12.19 1.02 -5.59
CA ASP A 143 -13.06 1.97 -6.27
C ASP A 143 -14.49 1.41 -6.45
N GLU A 144 -15.39 2.20 -7.03
CA GLU A 144 -16.79 1.78 -7.29
C GLU A 144 -16.89 0.57 -8.24
N GLY A 145 -15.87 0.33 -9.06
CA GLY A 145 -15.78 -0.81 -9.98
C GLY A 145 -15.13 -2.05 -9.36
N ASN A 146 -14.84 -2.04 -8.06
CA ASN A 146 -14.05 -3.06 -7.34
C ASN A 146 -12.61 -3.27 -7.85
N ALA A 147 -12.05 -2.30 -8.57
CA ALA A 147 -10.62 -2.27 -8.82
C ALA A 147 -9.89 -1.68 -7.61
N ILE A 148 -8.68 -2.19 -7.33
CA ILE A 148 -7.92 -1.67 -6.19
C ILE A 148 -7.27 -0.31 -6.50
N LYS A 149 -7.10 0.46 -5.44
CA LYS A 149 -6.35 1.72 -5.39
C LYS A 149 -5.36 1.67 -4.22
N VAL A 150 -4.06 1.62 -4.51
CA VAL A 150 -3.02 1.78 -3.48
C VAL A 150 -3.00 3.23 -3.01
N ALA A 151 -3.07 3.43 -1.69
CA ALA A 151 -3.19 4.73 -1.03
C ALA A 151 -2.11 4.90 0.06
N ASP A 152 -2.06 6.10 0.64
CA ASP A 152 -1.17 6.49 1.74
C ASP A 152 0.32 6.43 1.40
N PHE A 153 0.74 7.33 0.52
CA PHE A 153 2.14 7.53 0.12
C PHE A 153 2.94 8.43 1.08
N GLY A 154 2.40 8.72 2.27
CA GLY A 154 3.07 9.54 3.28
C GLY A 154 4.42 8.97 3.75
N SER A 155 4.58 7.66 3.71
CA SER A 155 5.84 6.97 4.04
C SER A 155 6.75 6.71 2.85
N SER A 156 6.35 7.09 1.62
CA SER A 156 7.12 6.78 0.41
C SER A 156 8.42 7.56 0.33
N GLU A 157 9.36 7.05 -0.43
CA GLU A 157 10.66 7.69 -0.69
C GLU A 157 11.03 7.57 -2.16
N VAL A 158 11.64 8.64 -2.69
CA VAL A 158 12.21 8.64 -4.03
C VAL A 158 13.66 8.16 -3.92
N VAL A 159 13.97 7.08 -4.61
CA VAL A 159 15.30 6.44 -4.59
C VAL A 159 15.87 6.51 -6.00
N MET A 160 16.95 7.27 -6.17
CA MET A 160 17.64 7.35 -7.45
C MET A 160 18.40 6.03 -7.74
N GLU A 161 18.73 5.80 -8.99
CA GLU A 161 19.47 4.60 -9.41
C GLU A 161 20.80 4.48 -8.65
N GLY A 162 20.98 3.37 -7.92
CA GLY A 162 22.15 3.12 -7.08
C GLY A 162 22.07 3.67 -5.65
N GLU A 163 21.02 4.42 -5.31
CA GLU A 163 20.78 4.88 -3.93
C GLU A 163 20.01 3.85 -3.12
N MET A 164 20.13 3.93 -1.82
CA MET A 164 19.48 3.07 -0.85
C MET A 164 18.84 3.91 0.24
N VAL A 165 17.79 3.38 0.83
CA VAL A 165 17.01 4.02 1.90
C VAL A 165 17.47 3.51 3.26
N ASN A 166 17.41 4.37 4.28
CA ASN A 166 17.70 4.06 5.67
C ASN A 166 16.47 4.30 6.56
N GLY A 167 16.48 3.70 7.74
CA GLY A 167 15.46 3.90 8.77
C GLY A 167 14.44 2.78 8.85
N VAL A 168 13.83 2.62 10.02
CA VAL A 168 12.81 1.60 10.29
C VAL A 168 11.45 2.27 10.14
N VAL A 169 10.79 1.98 9.03
CA VAL A 169 9.45 2.49 8.69
C VAL A 169 8.55 1.31 8.32
N GLY A 170 7.25 1.43 8.59
CA GLY A 170 6.23 0.44 8.22
C GLY A 170 5.56 -0.22 9.42
N THR A 171 4.62 -1.09 9.12
CA THR A 171 3.79 -1.80 10.11
C THR A 171 4.41 -3.16 10.45
N PRO A 172 4.55 -3.57 11.73
CA PRO A 172 5.39 -4.69 12.19
C PRO A 172 5.30 -5.99 11.39
N TYR A 173 4.11 -6.44 11.01
CA TYR A 173 3.93 -7.70 10.27
C TYR A 173 4.47 -7.66 8.83
N TYR A 174 4.60 -6.47 8.25
CA TYR A 174 4.91 -6.27 6.83
C TYR A 174 6.36 -5.84 6.57
N VAL A 175 7.09 -5.50 7.64
CA VAL A 175 8.48 -5.01 7.56
C VAL A 175 9.44 -6.17 7.25
N PRO A 176 10.32 -6.05 6.22
CA PRO A 176 11.26 -7.12 5.87
C PRO A 176 12.47 -7.18 6.80
N PRO A 177 13.21 -8.32 6.81
CA PRO A 177 14.35 -8.55 7.71
C PRO A 177 15.46 -7.48 7.64
N GLU A 178 15.79 -6.98 6.44
CA GLU A 178 16.85 -5.98 6.25
C GLU A 178 16.52 -4.65 6.92
N VAL A 179 15.24 -4.24 6.91
CA VAL A 179 14.78 -3.02 7.58
C VAL A 179 14.84 -3.20 9.10
N LEU A 180 14.41 -4.36 9.63
CA LEU A 180 14.52 -4.67 11.07
C LEU A 180 15.96 -4.72 11.56
N LEU A 181 16.91 -5.06 10.68
CA LEU A 181 18.34 -5.09 10.98
C LEU A 181 19.01 -3.71 10.82
N GLY A 182 18.25 -2.65 10.49
CA GLY A 182 18.79 -1.32 10.28
C GLY A 182 19.75 -1.22 9.08
N LYS A 183 19.63 -2.12 8.11
CA LYS A 183 20.43 -2.09 6.88
C LYS A 183 19.81 -1.12 5.88
N GLU A 184 20.63 -0.65 4.96
CA GLU A 184 20.15 0.02 3.76
C GLU A 184 19.32 -0.91 2.90
N TYR A 185 18.25 -0.38 2.30
CA TYR A 185 17.29 -1.15 1.50
C TYR A 185 16.80 -0.37 0.28
N GLY A 186 16.22 -1.06 -0.67
CA GLY A 186 15.62 -0.50 -1.88
C GLY A 186 14.20 -1.02 -2.11
N GLU A 187 13.74 -0.92 -3.34
CA GLU A 187 12.37 -1.22 -3.78
C GLU A 187 11.82 -2.61 -3.38
N LYS A 188 12.70 -3.60 -3.19
CA LYS A 188 12.28 -4.98 -2.87
C LYS A 188 11.62 -5.13 -1.49
N VAL A 189 11.63 -4.09 -0.65
CA VAL A 189 10.88 -4.08 0.61
C VAL A 189 9.38 -4.13 0.35
N ASP A 190 8.88 -3.42 -0.69
CA ASP A 190 7.47 -3.45 -1.06
C ASP A 190 7.06 -4.83 -1.58
N VAL A 191 7.96 -5.53 -2.27
CA VAL A 191 7.71 -6.91 -2.73
C VAL A 191 7.57 -7.88 -1.56
N TRP A 192 8.37 -7.73 -0.50
CA TRP A 192 8.19 -8.49 0.73
C TRP A 192 6.83 -8.21 1.35
N SER A 193 6.48 -6.93 1.56
CA SER A 193 5.21 -6.53 2.16
C SER A 193 4.01 -7.04 1.34
N ALA A 194 4.06 -6.94 0.00
CA ALA A 194 3.05 -7.52 -0.89
C ALA A 194 2.98 -9.06 -0.76
N GLY A 195 4.10 -9.73 -0.54
CA GLY A 195 4.12 -11.18 -0.26
C GLY A 195 3.42 -11.54 1.05
N VAL A 196 3.56 -10.71 2.08
CA VAL A 196 2.82 -10.86 3.35
C VAL A 196 1.32 -10.65 3.11
N VAL A 197 0.94 -9.62 2.36
CA VAL A 197 -0.47 -9.36 1.97
C VAL A 197 -1.06 -10.56 1.22
N LEU A 198 -0.35 -11.11 0.23
CA LEU A 198 -0.80 -12.30 -0.49
C LEU A 198 -0.99 -13.51 0.43
N TYR A 199 -0.06 -13.72 1.36
CA TYR A 199 -0.18 -14.80 2.34
C TYR A 199 -1.43 -14.62 3.22
N ILE A 200 -1.69 -13.39 3.70
CA ILE A 200 -2.88 -13.09 4.53
C ILE A 200 -4.17 -13.28 3.73
N MET A 201 -4.25 -12.83 2.47
CA MET A 201 -5.43 -13.06 1.63
C MET A 201 -5.80 -14.55 1.52
N LEU A 202 -4.79 -15.42 1.43
CA LEU A 202 -4.99 -16.87 1.27
C LEU A 202 -5.24 -17.61 2.58
N THR A 203 -4.87 -17.04 3.73
CA THR A 203 -4.84 -17.78 5.00
C THR A 203 -5.61 -17.12 6.14
N GLY A 204 -5.85 -15.81 6.06
CA GLY A 204 -6.45 -15.00 7.11
C GLY A 204 -5.49 -14.59 8.25
N PHE A 205 -4.21 -14.97 8.18
CA PHE A 205 -3.21 -14.62 9.20
C PHE A 205 -1.82 -14.40 8.59
N PRO A 206 -0.91 -13.66 9.27
CA PRO A 206 0.40 -13.35 8.73
C PRO A 206 1.33 -14.57 8.71
N PRO A 207 2.33 -14.62 7.78
CA PRO A 207 3.29 -15.72 7.67
C PRO A 207 4.25 -15.82 8.86
N PHE A 208 4.48 -14.69 9.52
CA PHE A 208 5.34 -14.55 10.69
C PHE A 208 4.52 -13.95 11.82
N TYR A 209 4.32 -14.70 12.89
CA TYR A 209 3.42 -14.34 13.99
C TYR A 209 4.17 -14.29 15.32
N GLY A 210 3.75 -13.41 16.21
CA GLY A 210 4.11 -13.27 17.61
C GLY A 210 3.02 -12.52 18.36
N GLU A 211 2.94 -12.71 19.69
CA GLU A 211 1.99 -12.00 20.57
C GLU A 211 2.46 -10.57 20.87
N THR A 212 3.76 -10.33 20.74
CA THR A 212 4.40 -9.03 20.93
C THR A 212 5.11 -8.58 19.66
N VAL A 213 5.34 -7.29 19.51
CA VAL A 213 6.12 -6.73 18.38
C VAL A 213 7.51 -7.37 18.29
N LEU A 214 8.16 -7.62 19.43
CA LEU A 214 9.47 -8.26 19.48
C LEU A 214 9.44 -9.69 18.94
N GLU A 215 8.43 -10.47 19.32
CA GLU A 215 8.27 -11.84 18.81
C GLU A 215 7.97 -11.87 17.31
N ILE A 216 7.18 -10.90 16.81
CA ILE A 216 6.94 -10.74 15.36
C ILE A 216 8.28 -10.49 14.65
N PHE A 217 9.09 -9.56 15.15
CA PHE A 217 10.40 -9.25 14.58
C PHE A 217 11.33 -10.47 14.61
N GLU A 218 11.39 -11.21 15.71
CA GLU A 218 12.14 -12.47 15.77
C GLU A 218 11.64 -13.49 14.75
N ALA A 219 10.33 -13.64 14.58
CA ALA A 219 9.75 -14.56 13.60
C ALA A 219 10.11 -14.16 12.16
N VAL A 220 10.07 -12.87 11.83
CA VAL A 220 10.52 -12.32 10.54
C VAL A 220 12.01 -12.58 10.33
N LEU A 221 12.85 -12.31 11.32
CA LEU A 221 14.31 -12.52 11.25
C LEU A 221 14.68 -14.00 11.12
N ARG A 222 13.95 -14.91 11.75
CA ARG A 222 14.10 -16.36 11.51
C ARG A 222 13.71 -16.74 10.09
N GLY A 223 12.65 -16.12 9.54
CA GLY A 223 12.21 -16.29 8.16
C GLY A 223 11.73 -17.70 7.82
N ASN A 224 11.17 -18.41 8.78
CA ASN A 224 10.64 -19.77 8.59
C ASN A 224 9.24 -19.71 7.94
N LEU A 225 9.21 -19.50 6.64
CA LEU A 225 7.97 -19.53 5.87
C LEU A 225 7.38 -20.94 5.85
N ARG A 226 6.18 -21.11 6.41
CA ARG A 226 5.51 -22.41 6.51
C ARG A 226 4.25 -22.43 5.66
N PHE A 227 4.02 -23.57 4.99
CA PHE A 227 2.79 -23.87 4.25
C PHE A 227 2.14 -25.10 4.90
N SER A 228 1.41 -24.87 6.01
CA SER A 228 0.75 -26.00 6.67
C SER A 228 -0.31 -26.61 5.75
N ALA A 229 -0.38 -27.93 5.71
CA ALA A 229 -1.32 -28.65 4.85
C ALA A 229 -2.78 -28.25 5.11
N ARG A 230 -3.14 -27.95 6.37
CA ARG A 230 -4.50 -27.56 6.76
C ARG A 230 -4.93 -26.21 6.13
N VAL A 231 -4.01 -25.25 6.04
CA VAL A 231 -4.33 -23.88 5.60
C VAL A 231 -4.14 -23.72 4.10
N PHE A 232 -3.11 -24.36 3.54
CA PHE A 232 -2.78 -24.31 2.12
C PHE A 232 -3.30 -25.52 1.33
N GLN A 233 -4.38 -26.18 1.81
CA GLN A 233 -4.91 -27.38 1.17
C GLN A 233 -5.38 -27.10 -0.26
N SER A 234 -6.03 -25.96 -0.49
CA SER A 234 -6.54 -25.52 -1.80
C SER A 234 -5.55 -24.69 -2.61
N ALA A 235 -4.43 -24.25 -2.01
CA ALA A 235 -3.46 -23.39 -2.68
C ALA A 235 -2.52 -24.20 -3.60
N SER A 236 -2.37 -23.72 -4.83
CA SER A 236 -1.53 -24.35 -5.84
C SER A 236 -0.04 -24.35 -5.46
N THR A 237 0.72 -25.24 -6.07
CA THR A 237 2.20 -25.26 -5.95
C THR A 237 2.80 -23.98 -6.51
N SER A 238 2.15 -23.37 -7.51
CA SER A 238 2.59 -22.14 -8.17
C SER A 238 2.54 -20.94 -7.22
N VAL A 239 1.45 -20.73 -6.47
CA VAL A 239 1.39 -19.62 -5.51
C VAL A 239 2.37 -19.82 -4.34
N LYS A 240 2.59 -21.06 -3.92
CA LYS A 240 3.60 -21.38 -2.89
C LYS A 240 5.02 -21.09 -3.36
N ASP A 241 5.34 -21.32 -4.65
CA ASP A 241 6.64 -20.96 -5.24
C ASP A 241 6.80 -19.44 -5.27
N LEU A 242 5.78 -18.72 -5.74
CA LEU A 242 5.79 -17.25 -5.76
C LEU A 242 6.04 -16.66 -4.36
N LEU A 243 5.30 -17.11 -3.35
CA LEU A 243 5.49 -16.67 -1.96
C LEU A 243 6.91 -16.91 -1.44
N ARG A 244 7.55 -18.06 -1.76
CA ARG A 244 8.96 -18.30 -1.39
C ARG A 244 9.92 -17.33 -2.02
N ARG A 245 9.65 -16.89 -3.24
CA ARG A 245 10.49 -15.93 -3.97
C ARG A 245 10.31 -14.50 -3.48
N MET A 246 9.10 -14.14 -3.08
CA MET A 246 8.79 -12.83 -2.52
C MET A 246 9.26 -12.69 -1.07
N LEU A 247 9.04 -13.71 -0.23
CA LEU A 247 9.42 -13.74 1.18
C LEU A 247 10.81 -14.37 1.40
N CYS A 248 11.72 -14.15 0.45
CA CYS A 248 13.13 -14.53 0.55
C CYS A 248 13.90 -13.51 1.38
N LYS A 249 14.58 -13.96 2.45
CA LYS A 249 15.38 -13.09 3.33
C LYS A 249 16.57 -12.46 2.58
N ASP A 250 17.16 -13.22 1.67
CA ASP A 250 18.25 -12.73 0.83
C ASP A 250 17.65 -11.81 -0.24
N VAL A 251 17.90 -10.50 -0.10
CA VAL A 251 17.39 -9.44 -0.98
C VAL A 251 17.86 -9.65 -2.42
N SER A 252 19.07 -10.18 -2.62
CA SER A 252 19.61 -10.45 -3.97
C SER A 252 18.80 -11.52 -4.71
N ARG A 253 18.24 -12.48 -3.97
CA ARG A 253 17.43 -13.59 -4.49
C ARG A 253 15.92 -13.30 -4.45
N ARG A 254 15.49 -12.28 -3.69
CA ARG A 254 14.09 -11.86 -3.67
C ARG A 254 13.71 -11.27 -5.02
N PHE A 255 12.55 -11.63 -5.53
CA PHE A 255 12.03 -11.10 -6.79
C PHE A 255 11.86 -9.57 -6.74
N SER A 256 12.06 -8.92 -7.89
CA SER A 256 11.55 -7.57 -8.15
C SER A 256 10.05 -7.61 -8.48
N ALA A 257 9.37 -6.45 -8.46
CA ALA A 257 7.96 -6.36 -8.84
C ALA A 257 7.72 -6.87 -10.27
N GLU A 258 8.62 -6.55 -11.19
CA GLU A 258 8.56 -7.02 -12.58
C GLU A 258 8.68 -8.55 -12.68
N GLN A 259 9.59 -9.17 -11.91
CA GLN A 259 9.74 -10.62 -11.86
C GLN A 259 8.49 -11.30 -11.28
N VAL A 260 7.83 -10.68 -10.30
CA VAL A 260 6.55 -11.16 -9.77
C VAL A 260 5.47 -11.14 -10.84
N LEU A 261 5.35 -10.06 -11.61
CA LEU A 261 4.37 -9.95 -12.70
C LEU A 261 4.58 -10.98 -13.81
N ARG A 262 5.83 -11.38 -14.06
CA ARG A 262 6.18 -12.43 -15.04
C ARG A 262 6.02 -13.85 -14.50
N HIS A 263 5.77 -14.03 -13.20
CA HIS A 263 5.63 -15.37 -12.62
C HIS A 263 4.37 -16.07 -13.17
N PRO A 264 4.41 -17.38 -13.49
CA PRO A 264 3.28 -18.09 -14.10
C PRO A 264 1.96 -17.97 -13.34
N TRP A 265 2.02 -17.87 -12.01
CA TRP A 265 0.83 -17.69 -11.19
C TRP A 265 0.11 -16.36 -11.44
N VAL A 266 0.86 -15.30 -11.75
CA VAL A 266 0.32 -13.97 -12.09
C VAL A 266 0.02 -13.88 -13.57
N ALA A 267 0.97 -14.26 -14.43
CA ALA A 267 0.88 -14.09 -15.88
C ALA A 267 -0.27 -14.89 -16.51
N ASN A 268 -0.60 -16.08 -16.00
CA ASN A 268 -1.67 -16.92 -16.54
C ASN A 268 -3.07 -16.40 -16.19
N ALA A 269 -3.21 -15.33 -15.40
CA ALA A 269 -4.49 -14.66 -15.17
C ALA A 269 -5.06 -14.00 -16.44
N ALA A 270 -4.25 -13.69 -17.44
CA ALA A 270 -4.66 -13.04 -18.69
C ALA A 270 -5.48 -13.95 -19.65
N GLY A 271 -5.70 -15.22 -19.29
CA GLY A 271 -6.47 -16.18 -20.09
C GLY A 271 -7.89 -16.47 -19.57
N LEU A 272 -8.38 -15.72 -18.61
CA LEU A 272 -9.71 -15.90 -17.97
C LEU A 272 -10.60 -14.64 -18.12
N THR A 273 -10.42 -13.86 -19.19
CA THR A 273 -11.36 -12.79 -19.60
C THR A 273 -12.32 -13.29 -20.65
#